data_34526ff21c72e78003ec16e82d45e53a
#
_entry.id   34526ff21c72e78003ec16e82d45e53a
#
_cell.length_a   1.000
_cell.length_b   1.000
_cell.length_c   1.000
_cell.angle_alpha   90.00
_cell.angle_beta   90.00
_cell.angle_gamma   90.00
#
_symmetry.space_group_name_H-M   'P 1'
#
loop_
_entity.id
_entity.type
_entity.pdbx_description
1 polymer ?
#
loop_
_entity_poly.entity_id
_entity_poly.type
_entity_poly.pdbx_seq_one_letter_code
_entity_poly.pdbx_strand_id
1 'polypeptide(L)'
;GIEPGWLGENLLIEGDIDDVEIGAILSIGDPAAGGPRVRVTGVRNPCATFARGVGRADWVEVFSARNRVGVYLAVLAEGVVQAGDEVRVVASPGHRVTCRRWFAHHDPRDAQAMLNSEIFGNCVIAPFTRDYVRAAAHERIG
;
A
#
# COMPACT_ATOMS: atom_id res chain seq x y z
N GLY A 1 18.36 10.18 12.61
CA GLY A 1 17.57 9.42 11.62
C GLY A 1 16.83 8.28 12.30
N ILE A 2 15.84 7.74 11.61
CA ILE A 2 15.10 6.56 12.08
C ILE A 2 15.82 5.35 11.50
N GLU A 3 16.19 4.42 12.37
CA GLU A 3 16.85 3.18 11.95
C GLU A 3 15.84 2.21 11.29
N PRO A 4 16.28 1.39 10.32
CA PRO A 4 15.46 0.33 9.74
C PRO A 4 14.87 -0.59 10.81
N GLY A 5 13.59 -0.96 10.66
CA GLY A 5 12.84 -1.77 11.64
C GLY A 5 12.14 -0.96 12.73
N TRP A 6 12.49 0.30 12.93
CA TRP A 6 11.91 1.14 13.99
C TRP A 6 10.44 1.47 13.77
N LEU A 7 10.02 1.47 12.52
CA LEU A 7 8.63 1.73 12.14
C LEU A 7 7.77 0.47 12.16
N GLY A 8 8.35 -0.69 12.54
CA GLY A 8 7.68 -1.98 12.55
C GLY A 8 7.43 -2.53 11.14
N GLU A 9 8.22 -2.09 10.16
CA GLU A 9 8.20 -2.66 8.81
C GLU A 9 8.84 -4.05 8.80
N ASN A 10 8.26 -4.96 8.00
CA ASN A 10 8.83 -6.28 7.76
C ASN A 10 9.88 -6.24 6.63
N LEU A 11 9.67 -5.36 5.65
CA LEU A 11 10.54 -5.18 4.50
C LEU A 11 10.87 -3.71 4.33
N LEU A 12 12.13 -3.41 4.07
CA LEU A 12 12.58 -2.10 3.61
C LEU A 12 12.90 -2.20 2.12
N ILE A 13 12.24 -1.37 1.31
CA ILE A 13 12.37 -1.38 -0.15
C ILE A 13 13.04 -0.08 -0.58
N GLU A 14 14.06 -0.19 -1.41
CA GLU A 14 14.63 0.97 -2.11
C GLU A 14 13.69 1.39 -3.24
N GLY A 15 13.34 2.66 -3.30
CA GLY A 15 12.43 3.23 -4.29
C GLY A 15 11.07 3.63 -3.72
N ASP A 16 10.13 3.91 -4.60
CA ASP A 16 8.81 4.48 -4.26
C ASP A 16 7.69 3.44 -4.37
N ILE A 17 7.62 2.53 -3.40
CA ILE A 17 6.53 1.53 -3.32
C ILE A 17 5.16 2.20 -3.20
N ASP A 18 5.09 3.42 -2.69
CA ASP A 18 3.84 4.19 -2.58
C ASP A 18 3.26 4.60 -3.95
N ASP A 19 4.05 4.54 -5.03
CA ASP A 19 3.60 4.88 -6.39
C ASP A 19 2.99 3.71 -7.16
N VAL A 20 2.85 2.54 -6.55
CA VAL A 20 2.12 1.42 -7.14
C VAL A 20 0.62 1.55 -6.89
N GLU A 21 -0.19 0.97 -7.79
CA GLU A 21 -1.65 0.93 -7.64
C GLU A 21 -2.06 0.00 -6.49
N ILE A 22 -3.11 0.39 -5.76
CA ILE A 22 -3.75 -0.51 -4.81
C ILE A 22 -4.30 -1.72 -5.56
N GLY A 23 -3.92 -2.91 -5.13
CA GLY A 23 -4.25 -4.16 -5.81
C GLY A 23 -3.17 -4.67 -6.77
N ALA A 24 -2.10 -3.91 -7.01
CA ALA A 24 -0.98 -4.36 -7.82
C ALA A 24 -0.35 -5.64 -7.25
N ILE A 25 0.12 -6.50 -8.14
CA ILE A 25 0.85 -7.73 -7.78
C ILE A 25 2.33 -7.51 -8.05
N LEU A 26 3.13 -7.83 -7.04
CA LEU A 26 4.58 -7.70 -7.09
C LEU A 26 5.23 -9.08 -6.97
N SER A 27 6.35 -9.26 -7.64
CA SER A 27 7.31 -10.33 -7.34
C SER A 27 8.49 -9.77 -6.55
N ILE A 28 9.02 -10.54 -5.63
CA ILE A 28 10.24 -10.22 -4.88
C ILE A 28 11.27 -11.30 -5.18
N GLY A 29 12.43 -10.90 -5.71
CA GLY A 29 13.40 -11.83 -6.22
C GLY A 29 12.94 -12.57 -7.49
N ASP A 30 13.59 -13.68 -7.80
CA ASP A 30 13.24 -14.51 -8.94
C ASP A 30 12.14 -15.54 -8.57
N PRO A 31 10.94 -15.46 -9.15
CA PRO A 31 9.89 -16.43 -8.89
C PRO A 31 10.28 -17.86 -9.26
N ALA A 32 11.14 -18.05 -10.26
CA ALA A 32 11.65 -19.38 -10.66
C ALA A 32 12.62 -19.95 -9.62
N ALA A 33 13.26 -19.10 -8.83
CA ALA A 33 14.15 -19.48 -7.72
C ALA A 33 13.42 -19.49 -6.35
N GLY A 34 12.10 -19.42 -6.32
CA GLY A 34 11.30 -19.46 -5.10
C GLY A 34 11.02 -18.11 -4.45
N GLY A 35 11.16 -17.03 -5.21
CA GLY A 35 10.75 -15.70 -4.75
C GLY A 35 9.22 -15.59 -4.58
N PRO A 36 8.73 -14.90 -3.54
CA PRO A 36 7.30 -14.78 -3.28
C PRO A 36 6.61 -13.82 -4.25
N ARG A 37 5.28 -13.99 -4.36
CA ARG A 37 4.38 -13.00 -4.95
C ARG A 37 3.49 -12.41 -3.88
N VAL A 38 3.30 -11.11 -3.94
CA VAL A 38 2.52 -10.36 -2.98
C VAL A 38 1.57 -9.39 -3.70
N ARG A 39 0.45 -9.07 -3.06
CA ARG A 39 -0.50 -8.05 -3.53
C ARG A 39 -0.47 -6.85 -2.60
N VAL A 40 -0.43 -5.67 -3.18
CA VAL A 40 -0.62 -4.41 -2.44
C VAL A 40 -2.08 -4.32 -2.00
N THR A 41 -2.33 -4.33 -0.68
CA THR A 41 -3.68 -4.38 -0.12
C THR A 41 -4.18 -3.04 0.37
N GLY A 42 -3.30 -2.11 0.63
CA GLY A 42 -3.65 -0.78 1.09
C GLY A 42 -2.44 -0.02 1.62
N VAL A 43 -2.70 1.18 2.08
CA VAL A 43 -1.70 2.08 2.64
C VAL A 43 -1.63 1.94 4.17
N ARG A 44 -0.44 2.16 4.71
CA ARG A 44 -0.27 2.28 6.15
C ARG A 44 -0.81 3.63 6.62
N ASN A 45 -1.76 3.59 7.55
CA ASN A 45 -2.27 4.80 8.19
C ASN A 45 -1.52 5.00 9.53
N PRO A 46 -0.74 6.09 9.68
CA PRO A 46 -0.10 6.40 10.94
C PRO A 46 -1.15 6.70 12.01
N CYS A 47 -0.90 6.26 13.24
CA CYS A 47 -1.83 6.41 14.35
C CYS A 47 -1.13 6.82 15.65
N ALA A 48 -1.92 7.12 16.68
CA ALA A 48 -1.38 7.51 17.99
C ALA A 48 -0.50 6.42 18.63
N THR A 49 -0.80 5.14 18.41
CA THR A 49 0.04 4.03 18.88
C THR A 49 1.42 4.06 18.21
N PHE A 50 1.45 4.36 16.92
CA PHE A 50 2.70 4.54 16.18
C PHE A 50 3.51 5.74 16.71
N ALA A 51 2.84 6.88 16.94
CA ALA A 51 3.48 8.06 17.53
C ALA A 51 4.08 7.77 18.91
N ARG A 52 3.37 7.01 19.76
CA ARG A 52 3.89 6.58 21.07
C ARG A 52 5.11 5.67 20.93
N GLY A 53 5.10 4.73 20.00
CA GLY A 53 6.23 3.85 19.72
C GLY A 53 7.50 4.61 19.31
N VAL A 54 7.34 5.67 18.53
CA VAL A 54 8.44 6.54 18.08
C VAL A 54 8.83 7.56 19.17
N GLY A 55 7.97 7.81 20.18
CA GLY A 55 8.21 8.78 21.24
C GLY A 55 8.04 10.25 20.81
N ARG A 56 7.24 10.51 19.77
CA ARG A 56 6.97 11.85 19.25
C ARG A 56 5.49 12.10 19.08
N ALA A 57 4.95 13.11 19.80
CA ALA A 57 3.53 13.45 19.75
C ALA A 57 3.08 13.97 18.35
N ASP A 58 3.96 14.69 17.64
CA ASP A 58 3.72 15.23 16.30
C ASP A 58 3.97 14.24 15.16
N TRP A 59 4.28 12.97 15.50
CA TRP A 59 4.76 11.99 14.51
C TRP A 59 3.74 11.67 13.43
N VAL A 60 2.47 11.58 13.78
CA VAL A 60 1.40 11.29 12.79
C VAL A 60 1.36 12.39 11.72
N GLU A 61 1.42 13.67 12.13
CA GLU A 61 1.43 14.81 11.21
C GLU A 61 2.69 14.83 10.34
N VAL A 62 3.86 14.76 10.97
CA VAL A 62 5.15 14.79 10.27
C VAL A 62 5.29 13.62 9.29
N PHE A 63 4.87 12.43 9.69
CA PHE A 63 4.95 11.23 8.85
C PHE A 63 3.97 11.31 7.68
N SER A 64 2.74 11.76 7.93
CA SER A 64 1.71 11.92 6.89
C SER A 64 2.09 12.98 5.86
N ALA A 65 2.67 14.10 6.30
CA ALA A 65 3.09 15.17 5.41
C ALA A 65 4.13 14.75 4.37
N ARG A 66 4.94 13.71 4.66
CA ARG A 66 5.90 13.15 3.71
C ARG A 66 5.25 12.34 2.60
N ASN A 67 4.01 11.88 2.80
CA ASN A 67 3.25 11.05 1.87
C ASN A 67 4.07 9.86 1.30
N ARG A 68 4.84 9.22 2.17
CA ARG A 68 5.62 7.99 1.95
C ARG A 68 5.41 7.10 3.15
N VAL A 69 4.17 6.64 3.29
CA VAL A 69 3.73 5.95 4.51
C VAL A 69 3.99 4.45 4.48
N GLY A 70 4.28 3.92 3.29
CA GLY A 70 4.41 2.48 3.07
C GLY A 70 3.07 1.81 2.83
N VAL A 71 3.14 0.54 2.47
CA VAL A 71 1.99 -0.25 2.04
C VAL A 71 1.90 -1.55 2.82
N TYR A 72 0.69 -2.10 2.90
CA TYR A 72 0.46 -3.47 3.36
C TYR A 72 0.44 -4.42 2.17
N LEU A 73 1.02 -5.60 2.39
CA LEU A 73 1.12 -6.64 1.38
C LEU A 73 0.45 -7.93 1.88
N ALA A 74 -0.35 -8.55 1.01
CA ALA A 74 -0.83 -9.91 1.21
C ALA A 74 0.02 -10.89 0.42
N VAL A 75 0.41 -12.00 1.03
CA VAL A 75 1.19 -13.06 0.36
C VAL A 75 0.25 -13.87 -0.52
N LEU A 76 0.52 -13.92 -1.82
CA LEU A 76 -0.21 -14.73 -2.80
C LEU A 76 0.50 -16.06 -3.07
N ALA A 77 1.82 -16.05 -3.08
CA ALA A 77 2.66 -17.24 -3.17
C ALA A 77 3.81 -17.06 -2.20
N GLU A 78 3.98 -18.04 -1.33
CA GLU A 78 5.07 -18.06 -0.34
C GLU A 78 6.43 -18.16 -1.00
N GLY A 79 7.47 -17.71 -0.32
CA GLY A 79 8.83 -17.78 -0.80
C GLY A 79 9.80 -17.16 0.19
N VAL A 80 11.07 -17.21 -0.17
CA VAL A 80 12.17 -16.67 0.63
C VAL A 80 12.57 -15.31 0.08
N VAL A 81 12.74 -14.34 0.96
CA VAL A 81 13.22 -12.99 0.66
C VAL A 81 14.59 -12.80 1.29
N GLN A 82 15.50 -12.20 0.54
CA GLN A 82 16.81 -11.82 1.03
C GLN A 82 17.18 -10.40 0.58
N ALA A 83 18.11 -9.80 1.30
CA ALA A 83 18.60 -8.48 0.94
C ALA A 83 19.21 -8.50 -0.47
N GLY A 84 18.86 -7.49 -1.27
CA GLY A 84 19.27 -7.38 -2.67
C GLY A 84 18.26 -7.96 -3.67
N ASP A 85 17.21 -8.64 -3.22
CA ASP A 85 16.15 -9.11 -4.10
C ASP A 85 15.46 -7.93 -4.79
N GLU A 86 15.26 -8.04 -6.10
CA GLU A 86 14.56 -7.03 -6.88
C GLU A 86 13.05 -7.14 -6.69
N VAL A 87 12.39 -6.00 -6.50
CA VAL A 87 10.92 -5.91 -6.45
C VAL A 87 10.40 -5.42 -7.80
N ARG A 88 9.50 -6.20 -8.41
CA ARG A 88 8.92 -5.89 -9.71
C ARG A 88 7.39 -5.90 -9.66
N VAL A 89 6.77 -4.94 -10.35
CA VAL A 89 5.33 -4.97 -10.60
C VAL A 89 5.07 -5.95 -11.73
N VAL A 90 4.36 -7.05 -11.44
CA VAL A 90 4.03 -8.09 -12.42
C VAL A 90 2.61 -7.94 -12.98
N ALA A 91 1.72 -7.26 -12.25
CA ALA A 91 0.39 -6.90 -12.72
C ALA A 91 -0.12 -5.64 -12.00
N SER A 92 -0.80 -4.79 -12.75
CA SER A 92 -1.49 -3.59 -12.23
C SER A 92 -2.96 -3.63 -12.60
N PRO A 93 -3.87 -3.22 -11.68
CA PRO A 93 -5.31 -3.20 -11.95
C PRO A 93 -5.75 -2.25 -13.06
N GLY A 94 -4.98 -1.19 -13.33
CA GLY A 94 -5.26 -0.21 -14.38
C GLY A 94 -6.22 0.92 -14.00
N HIS A 95 -6.68 1.00 -12.75
CA HIS A 95 -7.51 2.12 -12.26
C HIS A 95 -6.71 3.40 -11.97
N ARG A 96 -5.36 3.33 -11.99
CA ARG A 96 -4.42 4.44 -11.79
C ARG A 96 -4.46 5.12 -10.42
N VAL A 97 -5.08 4.50 -9.43
CA VAL A 97 -5.08 5.00 -8.06
C VAL A 97 -3.90 4.39 -7.32
N THR A 98 -2.82 5.15 -7.21
CA THR A 98 -1.63 4.72 -6.46
C THR A 98 -1.88 4.83 -4.96
N CYS A 99 -1.09 4.12 -4.17
CA CYS A 99 -1.14 4.20 -2.71
C CYS A 99 -0.91 5.63 -2.24
N ARG A 100 0.07 6.33 -2.80
CA ARG A 100 0.36 7.74 -2.51
C ARG A 100 -0.83 8.66 -2.79
N ARG A 101 -1.46 8.52 -3.96
CA ARG A 101 -2.62 9.31 -4.35
C ARG A 101 -3.81 9.05 -3.44
N TRP A 102 -4.09 7.79 -3.15
CA TRP A 102 -5.17 7.41 -2.25
C TRP A 102 -4.96 7.97 -0.84
N PHE A 103 -3.77 7.82 -0.29
CA PHE A 103 -3.45 8.34 1.04
C PHE A 103 -3.60 9.86 1.14
N ALA A 104 -3.19 10.59 0.10
CA ALA A 104 -3.23 12.05 0.10
C ALA A 104 -4.65 12.63 -0.01
N HIS A 105 -5.56 11.97 -0.72
CA HIS A 105 -6.79 12.63 -1.18
C HIS A 105 -8.07 11.91 -0.78
N HIS A 106 -8.09 10.57 -0.72
CA HIS A 106 -9.31 9.75 -0.53
C HIS A 106 -10.46 10.22 -1.45
N ASP A 107 -10.12 10.56 -2.70
CA ASP A 107 -11.05 11.17 -3.67
C ASP A 107 -12.17 10.19 -4.02
N PRO A 108 -13.45 10.62 -3.98
CA PRO A 108 -14.60 9.77 -4.36
C PRO A 108 -14.52 9.19 -5.77
N ARG A 109 -13.91 9.91 -6.71
CA ARG A 109 -13.70 9.41 -8.09
C ARG A 109 -12.68 8.28 -8.13
N ASP A 110 -11.62 8.38 -7.33
CA ASP A 110 -10.62 7.33 -7.18
C ASP A 110 -11.24 6.08 -6.52
N ALA A 111 -12.06 6.30 -5.50
CA ALA A 111 -12.83 5.23 -4.86
C ALA A 111 -13.72 4.50 -5.87
N GLN A 112 -14.45 5.25 -6.69
CA GLN A 112 -15.32 4.66 -7.71
C GLN A 112 -14.52 3.91 -8.79
N ALA A 113 -13.36 4.44 -9.20
CA ALA A 113 -12.49 3.76 -10.16
C ALA A 113 -11.98 2.41 -9.63
N MET A 114 -11.59 2.36 -8.36
CA MET A 114 -11.19 1.10 -7.71
C MET A 114 -12.33 0.09 -7.63
N LEU A 115 -13.53 0.53 -7.21
CA LEU A 115 -14.71 -0.35 -7.13
C LEU A 115 -15.12 -0.88 -8.50
N ASN A 116 -15.09 -0.06 -9.54
CA ASN A 116 -15.35 -0.48 -10.92
C ASN A 116 -14.33 -1.53 -11.37
N SER A 117 -13.04 -1.31 -11.07
CA SER A 117 -11.98 -2.27 -11.40
C SER A 117 -12.19 -3.62 -10.70
N GLU A 118 -12.70 -3.61 -9.46
CA GLU A 118 -13.05 -4.84 -8.74
C GLU A 118 -14.23 -5.56 -9.37
N ILE A 119 -15.27 -4.83 -9.75
CA ILE A 119 -16.45 -5.40 -10.44
C ILE A 119 -16.06 -6.08 -11.76
N PHE A 120 -15.15 -5.46 -12.52
CA PHE A 120 -14.64 -6.04 -13.77
C PHE A 120 -13.59 -7.14 -13.56
N GLY A 121 -13.25 -7.49 -12.31
CA GLY A 121 -12.31 -8.56 -12.00
C GLY A 121 -10.84 -8.22 -12.20
N ASN A 122 -10.50 -6.94 -12.41
CA ASN A 122 -9.13 -6.49 -12.62
C ASN A 122 -8.40 -6.17 -11.31
N CYS A 123 -9.12 -6.05 -10.21
CA CYS A 123 -8.59 -5.70 -8.90
C CYS A 123 -9.24 -6.55 -7.81
N VAL A 124 -8.50 -6.80 -6.73
CA VAL A 124 -9.05 -7.30 -5.47
C VAL A 124 -8.70 -6.29 -4.39
N ILE A 125 -9.71 -5.67 -3.82
CA ILE A 125 -9.55 -4.72 -2.72
C ILE A 125 -9.63 -5.49 -1.40
N ALA A 126 -8.63 -5.36 -0.54
CA ALA A 126 -8.65 -6.01 0.77
C ALA A 126 -9.82 -5.48 1.63
N PRO A 127 -10.42 -6.32 2.50
CA PRO A 127 -11.61 -5.92 3.27
C PRO A 127 -11.44 -4.63 4.04
N PHE A 128 -10.33 -4.42 4.75
CA PHE A 128 -10.09 -3.20 5.53
C PHE A 128 -9.96 -1.95 4.65
N THR A 129 -9.38 -2.07 3.45
CA THR A 129 -9.29 -0.99 2.47
C THR A 129 -10.64 -0.72 1.83
N ARG A 130 -11.42 -1.78 1.56
CA ARG A 130 -12.73 -1.69 0.91
C ARG A 130 -13.72 -0.85 1.71
N ASP A 131 -13.69 -0.90 3.02
CA ASP A 131 -14.59 -0.10 3.86
C ASP A 131 -14.30 1.40 3.69
N TYR A 132 -13.04 1.80 3.66
CA TYR A 132 -12.66 3.19 3.38
C TYR A 132 -13.01 3.62 1.95
N VAL A 133 -12.77 2.74 0.97
CA VAL A 133 -13.08 3.01 -0.44
C VAL A 133 -14.58 3.20 -0.63
N ARG A 134 -15.42 2.34 -0.03
CA ARG A 134 -16.87 2.46 -0.09
C ARG A 134 -17.37 3.74 0.60
N ALA A 135 -16.83 4.06 1.77
CA ALA A 135 -17.18 5.29 2.47
C ALA A 135 -16.88 6.51 1.60
N ALA A 136 -15.69 6.61 1.02
CA ALA A 136 -15.30 7.71 0.14
C ALA A 136 -16.16 7.79 -1.13
N ALA A 137 -16.51 6.65 -1.74
CA ALA A 137 -17.38 6.63 -2.92
C ALA A 137 -18.81 7.13 -2.66
N HIS A 138 -19.28 7.08 -1.40
CA HIS A 138 -20.57 7.60 -0.99
C HIS A 138 -20.55 9.09 -0.61
N GLU A 139 -19.36 9.66 -0.40
CA GLU A 139 -19.24 11.10 -0.23
C GLU A 139 -19.68 11.79 -1.52
N ARG A 140 -20.77 12.54 -1.45
CA ARG A 140 -21.28 13.27 -2.61
C ARG A 140 -20.22 14.24 -3.08
N ILE A 141 -19.87 14.14 -4.36
CA ILE A 141 -19.14 15.19 -5.07
C ILE A 141 -20.05 16.43 -5.01
N GLY A 142 -19.79 17.28 -4.02
CA GLY A 142 -20.46 18.55 -3.85
C GLY A 142 -20.12 19.54 -4.95
#